data_e668524bb642801779f5eef8e43c0584
#
_entry.id   e668524bb642801779f5eef8e43c0584
#
_cell.length_a   1.000
_cell.length_b   1.000
_cell.length_c   1.000
_cell.angle_alpha   90.00
_cell.angle_beta   90.00
_cell.angle_gamma   90.00
#
_symmetry.space_group_name_H-M   'P 1'
#
loop_
_entity.id
_entity.type
_entity.pdbx_description
1 polymer ?
#
loop_
_entity_poly.entity_id
_entity_poly.type
_entity_poly.pdbx_seq_one_letter_code
_entity_poly.pdbx_strand_id
1 'polypeptide(L)'
;MSTAVPLTIIGAGSIGQRHIGVAQFCAAVDLVCVVEPDDTLRATLAQQGLPMVANIDAAPADTRAAIIATPTPDHAESTLKCFDKGWAVLVEKPTAHTLDAANDLVQRATTLGLPFFTGHHRRCHPFTIAARDALSELGDLVGVQGLWSLRKHASYYDAPWRRAPGAGPLMTNLSHEVDLLHFLVGEITETTTLLSSASRNLVIEDTASMAFRFAQGALGSMLMSDAGASPWSFESGSYENPAIAGSGEDYLRFTGTEGALAFPSLTRWSRSDGGEIEWSKPLLRHDAPEFAKIDPIKEQLIRFAHVANGGQDDVICSGGDGVKALEITLAAALSGRNGHPVRQGDVPGNFTGI
;
A
#
# COMPACT_ATOMS: atom_id res chain seq x y z
N MET A 1 -14.63 -25.94 10.33
CA MET A 1 -14.22 -24.63 10.87
C MET A 1 -12.74 -24.51 10.56
N SER A 2 -12.28 -23.45 9.87
CA SER A 2 -10.84 -23.19 9.65
C SER A 2 -10.21 -22.98 11.03
N THR A 3 -9.13 -23.68 11.33
CA THR A 3 -8.38 -23.48 12.58
C THR A 3 -7.65 -22.13 12.46
N ALA A 4 -7.64 -21.34 13.54
CA ALA A 4 -6.86 -20.11 13.61
C ALA A 4 -5.39 -20.38 13.24
N VAL A 5 -4.77 -19.50 12.48
CA VAL A 5 -3.37 -19.65 12.04
C VAL A 5 -2.44 -19.19 13.17
N PRO A 6 -1.51 -20.01 13.66
CA PRO A 6 -0.48 -19.57 14.59
C PRO A 6 0.41 -18.50 13.92
N LEU A 7 0.32 -17.27 14.43
CA LEU A 7 0.92 -16.06 13.85
C LEU A 7 2.02 -15.53 14.76
N THR A 8 3.17 -15.21 14.17
CA THR A 8 4.24 -14.43 14.79
C THR A 8 4.31 -13.04 14.15
N ILE A 9 4.43 -11.97 14.95
CA ILE A 9 4.67 -10.62 14.47
C ILE A 9 6.12 -10.23 14.77
N ILE A 10 6.86 -9.75 13.77
CA ILE A 10 8.28 -9.42 13.86
C ILE A 10 8.45 -7.91 13.75
N GLY A 11 8.93 -7.29 14.84
CA GLY A 11 8.97 -5.86 15.05
C GLY A 11 7.72 -5.33 15.78
N ALA A 12 7.94 -4.62 16.88
CA ALA A 12 6.88 -4.03 17.71
C ALA A 12 6.92 -2.48 17.71
N GLY A 13 7.43 -1.88 16.63
CA GLY A 13 7.32 -0.44 16.37
C GLY A 13 5.86 -0.01 16.15
N SER A 14 5.64 1.21 15.68
CA SER A 14 4.29 1.78 15.53
C SER A 14 3.36 0.90 14.70
N ILE A 15 3.80 0.43 13.52
CA ILE A 15 2.98 -0.43 12.66
C ILE A 15 2.86 -1.85 13.23
N GLY A 16 3.93 -2.37 13.86
CA GLY A 16 3.87 -3.66 14.53
C GLY A 16 2.84 -3.68 15.66
N GLN A 17 2.78 -2.64 16.49
CA GLN A 17 1.74 -2.51 17.53
C GLN A 17 0.34 -2.43 16.93
N ARG A 18 0.17 -1.81 15.76
CA ARG A 18 -1.10 -1.80 15.03
C ARG A 18 -1.53 -3.22 14.61
N HIS A 19 -0.59 -4.02 14.06
CA HIS A 19 -0.85 -5.42 13.72
C HIS A 19 -1.13 -6.28 14.96
N ILE A 20 -0.38 -6.09 16.04
CA ILE A 20 -0.62 -6.78 17.32
C ILE A 20 -2.05 -6.52 17.82
N GLY A 21 -2.46 -5.23 17.85
CA GLY A 21 -3.80 -4.86 18.29
C GLY A 21 -4.91 -5.48 17.43
N VAL A 22 -4.69 -5.61 16.13
CA VAL A 22 -5.64 -6.28 15.21
C VAL A 22 -5.64 -7.79 15.44
N ALA A 23 -4.47 -8.41 15.57
CA ALA A 23 -4.32 -9.86 15.71
C ALA A 23 -4.97 -10.38 17.00
N GLN A 24 -4.85 -9.64 18.12
CA GLN A 24 -5.46 -10.00 19.40
C GLN A 24 -6.99 -10.18 19.35
N PHE A 25 -7.66 -9.49 18.39
CA PHE A 25 -9.12 -9.53 18.23
C PHE A 25 -9.57 -10.14 16.90
N CYS A 26 -8.70 -10.88 16.20
CA CYS A 26 -8.98 -11.52 14.93
C CYS A 26 -9.07 -13.02 15.09
N ALA A 27 -10.28 -13.59 14.98
CA ALA A 27 -10.51 -15.04 15.15
C ALA A 27 -9.84 -15.92 14.07
N ALA A 28 -9.32 -15.32 12.97
CA ALA A 28 -8.64 -16.05 11.91
C ALA A 28 -7.20 -16.44 12.26
N VAL A 29 -6.61 -15.82 13.29
CA VAL A 29 -5.22 -16.04 13.71
C VAL A 29 -5.14 -16.27 15.22
N ASP A 30 -4.10 -16.97 15.64
CA ASP A 30 -3.67 -17.07 17.04
C ASP A 30 -2.30 -16.40 17.16
N LEU A 31 -2.24 -15.26 17.86
CA LEU A 31 -0.98 -14.52 18.07
C LEU A 31 -0.11 -15.27 19.07
N VAL A 32 0.73 -16.16 18.59
CA VAL A 32 1.58 -17.03 19.43
C VAL A 32 2.88 -16.36 19.85
N CYS A 33 3.34 -15.32 19.13
CA CYS A 33 4.62 -14.68 19.44
C CYS A 33 4.71 -13.28 18.86
N VAL A 34 5.47 -12.41 19.55
CA VAL A 34 5.94 -11.13 19.06
C VAL A 34 7.47 -11.05 19.23
N VAL A 35 8.19 -10.79 18.15
CA VAL A 35 9.65 -10.65 18.15
C VAL A 35 10.02 -9.17 18.22
N GLU A 36 10.78 -8.79 19.26
CA GLU A 36 11.29 -7.43 19.42
C GLU A 36 12.70 -7.48 20.02
N PRO A 37 13.74 -7.01 19.30
CA PRO A 37 15.12 -7.04 19.80
C PRO A 37 15.39 -6.01 20.91
N ASP A 38 14.68 -4.88 20.94
CA ASP A 38 14.86 -3.87 22.00
C ASP A 38 14.38 -4.39 23.35
N ASP A 39 15.29 -4.52 24.30
CA ASP A 39 15.01 -5.07 25.63
C ASP A 39 13.99 -4.26 26.41
N THR A 40 14.00 -2.95 26.28
CA THR A 40 13.11 -2.03 27.01
C THR A 40 11.68 -2.13 26.48
N LEU A 41 11.52 -2.03 25.17
CA LEU A 41 10.23 -2.17 24.52
C LEU A 41 9.65 -3.58 24.74
N ARG A 42 10.49 -4.62 24.59
CA ARG A 42 10.10 -6.01 24.82
C ARG A 42 9.60 -6.23 26.25
N ALA A 43 10.34 -5.73 27.25
CA ALA A 43 9.92 -5.84 28.66
C ALA A 43 8.61 -5.11 28.93
N THR A 44 8.42 -3.94 28.34
CA THR A 44 7.18 -3.15 28.48
C THR A 44 5.97 -3.89 27.90
N LEU A 45 6.12 -4.47 26.72
CA LEU A 45 5.03 -5.19 26.04
C LEU A 45 4.75 -6.55 26.73
N ALA A 46 5.78 -7.23 27.27
CA ALA A 46 5.61 -8.44 28.06
C ALA A 46 4.78 -8.20 29.34
N GLN A 47 4.93 -7.04 29.99
CA GLN A 47 4.10 -6.64 31.14
C GLN A 47 2.62 -6.44 30.77
N GLN A 48 2.32 -6.22 29.49
CA GLN A 48 0.95 -6.15 28.96
C GLN A 48 0.38 -7.53 28.60
N GLY A 49 1.13 -8.61 28.90
CA GLY A 49 0.69 -9.99 28.66
C GLY A 49 0.97 -10.50 27.25
N LEU A 50 1.78 -9.80 26.43
CA LEU A 50 2.14 -10.27 25.09
C LEU A 50 3.25 -11.34 25.14
N PRO A 51 3.17 -12.39 24.30
CA PRO A 51 4.18 -13.45 24.22
C PRO A 51 5.44 -12.97 23.50
N MET A 52 6.36 -12.33 24.21
CA MET A 52 7.52 -11.64 23.64
C MET A 52 8.77 -12.52 23.60
N VAL A 53 9.51 -12.44 22.47
CA VAL A 53 10.85 -13.04 22.33
C VAL A 53 11.81 -12.04 21.71
N ALA A 54 13.15 -12.28 21.85
CA ALA A 54 14.16 -11.35 21.39
C ALA A 54 14.51 -11.51 19.88
N ASN A 55 14.31 -12.68 19.31
CA ASN A 55 14.68 -12.98 17.92
C ASN A 55 13.77 -14.06 17.32
N ILE A 56 13.81 -14.20 15.99
CA ILE A 56 12.96 -15.12 15.21
C ILE A 56 13.24 -16.59 15.59
N ASP A 57 14.47 -16.92 16.00
CA ASP A 57 14.83 -18.32 16.32
C ASP A 57 14.20 -18.81 17.61
N ALA A 58 13.85 -17.88 18.50
CA ALA A 58 13.14 -18.17 19.74
C ALA A 58 11.60 -18.26 19.58
N ALA A 59 11.07 -18.03 18.39
CA ALA A 59 9.64 -18.14 18.14
C ALA A 59 9.15 -19.59 18.26
N PRO A 60 7.88 -19.81 18.67
CA PRO A 60 7.30 -21.13 18.82
C PRO A 60 7.39 -21.99 17.54
N ALA A 61 7.65 -23.28 17.71
CA ALA A 61 7.83 -24.21 16.59
C ALA A 61 6.54 -24.46 15.78
N ASP A 62 5.39 -24.19 16.36
CA ASP A 62 4.07 -24.31 15.72
C ASP A 62 3.65 -23.07 14.93
N THR A 63 4.46 -22.00 14.90
CA THR A 63 4.25 -20.83 14.04
C THR A 63 4.13 -21.27 12.58
N ARG A 64 3.09 -20.77 11.88
CA ARG A 64 2.83 -21.06 10.47
C ARG A 64 2.83 -19.82 9.58
N ALA A 65 2.65 -18.65 10.16
CA ALA A 65 2.60 -17.39 9.44
C ALA A 65 3.35 -16.29 10.19
N ALA A 66 3.91 -15.33 9.47
CA ALA A 66 4.57 -14.17 10.05
C ALA A 66 4.12 -12.87 9.38
N ILE A 67 4.02 -11.80 10.20
CA ILE A 67 3.97 -10.42 9.71
C ILE A 67 5.31 -9.78 10.01
N ILE A 68 5.97 -9.23 8.96
CA ILE A 68 7.22 -8.48 9.10
C ILE A 68 6.88 -7.00 9.20
N ALA A 69 7.09 -6.40 10.36
CA ALA A 69 6.82 -5.01 10.69
C ALA A 69 8.07 -4.29 11.24
N THR A 70 9.25 -4.77 10.83
CA THR A 70 10.57 -4.18 11.11
C THR A 70 10.81 -2.91 10.29
N PRO A 71 11.87 -2.14 10.53
CA PRO A 71 12.33 -1.13 9.58
C PRO A 71 12.62 -1.72 8.19
N THR A 72 12.35 -0.96 7.13
CA THR A 72 12.49 -1.42 5.73
C THR A 72 13.83 -2.09 5.39
N PRO A 73 15.00 -1.61 5.87
CA PRO A 73 16.27 -2.28 5.61
C PRO A 73 16.31 -3.75 6.10
N ASP A 74 15.55 -4.08 7.14
CA ASP A 74 15.54 -5.41 7.76
C ASP A 74 14.46 -6.34 7.18
N HIS A 75 13.60 -5.85 6.26
CA HIS A 75 12.51 -6.64 5.66
C HIS A 75 13.03 -7.90 5.00
N ALA A 76 14.07 -7.79 4.16
CA ALA A 76 14.57 -8.91 3.38
C ALA A 76 15.14 -10.02 4.28
N GLU A 77 16.02 -9.66 5.22
CA GLU A 77 16.64 -10.63 6.13
C GLU A 77 15.60 -11.32 7.00
N SER A 78 14.66 -10.55 7.57
CA SER A 78 13.59 -11.10 8.41
C SER A 78 12.67 -12.03 7.63
N THR A 79 12.34 -11.68 6.39
CA THR A 79 11.50 -12.50 5.50
C THR A 79 12.17 -13.82 5.15
N LEU A 80 13.46 -13.78 4.78
CA LEU A 80 14.24 -14.99 4.46
C LEU A 80 14.31 -15.96 5.63
N LYS A 81 14.53 -15.46 6.86
CA LYS A 81 14.50 -16.28 8.08
C LYS A 81 13.14 -16.96 8.30
N CYS A 82 12.05 -16.28 7.98
CA CYS A 82 10.71 -16.87 8.05
C CYS A 82 10.51 -17.92 6.96
N PHE A 83 10.98 -17.69 5.74
CA PHE A 83 10.92 -18.69 4.67
C PHE A 83 11.73 -19.96 4.99
N ASP A 84 12.90 -19.82 5.63
CA ASP A 84 13.71 -20.97 6.07
C ASP A 84 13.01 -21.82 7.14
N LYS A 85 12.06 -21.22 7.88
CA LYS A 85 11.18 -21.94 8.82
C LYS A 85 9.90 -22.49 8.17
N GLY A 86 9.68 -22.23 6.87
CA GLY A 86 8.50 -22.69 6.13
C GLY A 86 7.22 -21.87 6.41
N TRP A 87 7.36 -20.62 6.87
CA TRP A 87 6.20 -19.79 7.22
C TRP A 87 5.68 -18.99 6.01
N ALA A 88 4.36 -18.83 5.93
CA ALA A 88 3.75 -17.82 5.08
C ALA A 88 4.11 -16.43 5.60
N VAL A 89 4.36 -15.47 4.70
CA VAL A 89 4.82 -14.13 5.11
C VAL A 89 3.97 -13.02 4.50
N LEU A 90 3.57 -12.06 5.35
CA LEU A 90 3.10 -10.73 4.99
C LEU A 90 4.16 -9.72 5.44
N VAL A 91 4.87 -9.09 4.51
CA VAL A 91 5.85 -8.03 4.83
C VAL A 91 5.21 -6.66 4.68
N GLU A 92 5.46 -5.75 5.63
CA GLU A 92 5.04 -4.35 5.49
C GLU A 92 5.67 -3.70 4.25
N LYS A 93 5.00 -2.68 3.75
CA LYS A 93 5.48 -1.93 2.59
C LYS A 93 6.63 -0.97 2.96
N PRO A 94 7.56 -0.73 2.04
CA PRO A 94 7.74 -1.43 0.77
C PRO A 94 8.25 -2.87 0.97
N THR A 95 8.08 -3.74 -0.01
CA THR A 95 8.47 -5.17 0.07
C THR A 95 9.90 -5.38 0.55
N ALA A 96 10.82 -4.56 0.06
CA ALA A 96 12.22 -4.50 0.50
C ALA A 96 12.80 -3.11 0.23
N HIS A 97 14.07 -2.89 0.58
CA HIS A 97 14.76 -1.61 0.39
C HIS A 97 15.21 -1.38 -1.06
N THR A 98 15.42 -2.45 -1.84
CA THR A 98 15.86 -2.42 -3.24
C THR A 98 15.07 -3.41 -4.09
N LEU A 99 15.07 -3.20 -5.42
CA LEU A 99 14.41 -4.14 -6.34
C LEU A 99 15.09 -5.52 -6.35
N ASP A 100 16.43 -5.56 -6.29
CA ASP A 100 17.16 -6.84 -6.25
C ASP A 100 16.70 -7.66 -5.05
N ALA A 101 16.72 -7.07 -3.84
CA ALA A 101 16.27 -7.77 -2.63
C ALA A 101 14.79 -8.20 -2.71
N ALA A 102 13.91 -7.34 -3.25
CA ALA A 102 12.49 -7.65 -3.38
C ALA A 102 12.24 -8.81 -4.38
N ASN A 103 12.94 -8.82 -5.51
CA ASN A 103 12.86 -9.91 -6.50
C ASN A 103 13.40 -11.23 -5.93
N ASP A 104 14.50 -11.20 -5.18
CA ASP A 104 15.06 -12.38 -4.52
C ASP A 104 14.05 -13.01 -3.54
N LEU A 105 13.31 -12.19 -2.79
CA LEU A 105 12.23 -12.67 -1.91
C LEU A 105 11.13 -13.38 -2.69
N VAL A 106 10.67 -12.80 -3.80
CA VAL A 106 9.62 -13.38 -4.64
C VAL A 106 10.11 -14.72 -5.24
N GLN A 107 11.34 -14.75 -5.75
CA GLN A 107 11.94 -15.97 -6.30
C GLN A 107 12.08 -17.06 -5.22
N ARG A 108 12.53 -16.70 -4.02
CA ARG A 108 12.68 -17.64 -2.90
C ARG A 108 11.33 -18.19 -2.46
N ALA A 109 10.31 -17.34 -2.28
CA ALA A 109 8.96 -17.77 -1.94
C ALA A 109 8.38 -18.74 -2.98
N THR A 110 8.55 -18.42 -4.26
CA THR A 110 8.10 -19.27 -5.39
C THR A 110 8.81 -20.63 -5.36
N THR A 111 10.13 -20.65 -5.17
CA THR A 111 10.92 -21.89 -5.11
C THR A 111 10.48 -22.79 -3.95
N LEU A 112 10.12 -22.21 -2.81
CA LEU A 112 9.67 -22.93 -1.62
C LEU A 112 8.16 -23.25 -1.64
N GLY A 113 7.39 -22.68 -2.58
CA GLY A 113 5.93 -22.80 -2.60
C GLY A 113 5.23 -22.13 -1.42
N LEU A 114 5.83 -21.06 -0.85
CA LEU A 114 5.33 -20.36 0.32
C LEU A 114 4.48 -19.14 -0.09
N PRO A 115 3.35 -18.89 0.58
CA PRO A 115 2.59 -17.66 0.41
C PRO A 115 3.43 -16.44 0.83
N PHE A 116 3.51 -15.44 -0.05
CA PHE A 116 4.25 -14.20 0.18
C PHE A 116 3.45 -12.99 -0.29
N PHE A 117 3.22 -12.04 0.62
CA PHE A 117 2.39 -10.85 0.42
C PHE A 117 3.07 -9.60 0.94
N THR A 118 2.65 -8.45 0.40
CA THR A 118 3.07 -7.10 0.84
C THR A 118 1.92 -6.35 1.50
N GLY A 119 2.21 -5.57 2.53
CA GLY A 119 1.26 -4.87 3.40
C GLY A 119 0.53 -3.69 2.74
N HIS A 120 0.05 -3.83 1.51
CA HIS A 120 -0.80 -2.84 0.83
C HIS A 120 -2.29 -3.10 1.14
N HIS A 121 -2.72 -2.73 2.33
CA HIS A 121 -4.04 -3.04 2.88
C HIS A 121 -5.21 -2.31 2.20
N ARG A 122 -4.96 -1.22 1.45
CA ARG A 122 -6.02 -0.42 0.80
C ARG A 122 -6.84 -1.21 -0.22
N ARG A 123 -6.28 -2.26 -0.82
CA ARG A 123 -7.01 -3.20 -1.68
C ARG A 123 -8.16 -3.90 -0.96
N CYS A 124 -8.04 -4.09 0.37
CA CYS A 124 -8.98 -4.86 1.17
C CYS A 124 -10.23 -4.06 1.59
N HIS A 125 -10.33 -2.77 1.28
CA HIS A 125 -11.56 -2.02 1.49
C HIS A 125 -12.68 -2.49 0.55
N PRO A 126 -13.92 -2.68 1.04
CA PRO A 126 -15.05 -3.08 0.21
C PRO A 126 -15.30 -2.12 -0.97
N PHE A 127 -15.17 -0.80 -0.75
CA PHE A 127 -15.33 0.18 -1.82
C PHE A 127 -14.18 0.11 -2.84
N THR A 128 -12.95 -0.32 -2.46
CA THR A 128 -11.87 -0.51 -3.41
C THR A 128 -12.13 -1.71 -4.33
N ILE A 129 -12.63 -2.81 -3.75
CA ILE A 129 -13.03 -3.98 -4.53
C ILE A 129 -14.18 -3.62 -5.49
N ALA A 130 -15.21 -2.91 -4.97
CA ALA A 130 -16.32 -2.46 -5.79
C ALA A 130 -15.89 -1.45 -6.88
N ALA A 131 -14.88 -0.61 -6.61
CA ALA A 131 -14.29 0.28 -7.61
C ALA A 131 -13.67 -0.49 -8.78
N ARG A 132 -12.92 -1.57 -8.50
CA ARG A 132 -12.33 -2.44 -9.52
C ARG A 132 -13.41 -3.01 -10.45
N ASP A 133 -14.50 -3.48 -9.86
CA ASP A 133 -15.62 -4.03 -10.61
C ASP A 133 -16.32 -2.94 -11.43
N ALA A 134 -16.59 -1.76 -10.84
CA ALA A 134 -17.25 -0.63 -11.50
C ALA A 134 -16.44 -0.04 -12.66
N LEU A 135 -15.10 -0.08 -12.59
CA LEU A 135 -14.22 0.39 -13.67
C LEU A 135 -14.41 -0.40 -14.98
N SER A 136 -14.75 -1.68 -14.89
CA SER A 136 -15.05 -2.50 -16.06
C SER A 136 -16.30 -2.03 -16.84
N GLU A 137 -17.19 -1.26 -16.21
CA GLU A 137 -18.39 -0.70 -16.82
C GLU A 137 -18.17 0.64 -17.55
N LEU A 138 -16.94 1.21 -17.45
CA LEU A 138 -16.62 2.50 -18.05
C LEU A 138 -16.17 2.39 -19.53
N GLY A 139 -16.17 1.19 -20.11
CA GLY A 139 -15.57 0.93 -21.42
C GLY A 139 -14.04 0.94 -21.35
N ASP A 140 -13.39 1.36 -22.44
CA ASP A 140 -11.93 1.50 -22.46
C ASP A 140 -11.51 2.69 -21.58
N LEU A 141 -10.63 2.46 -20.61
CA LEU A 141 -10.14 3.53 -19.75
C LEU A 141 -9.27 4.50 -20.56
N VAL A 142 -9.63 5.77 -20.52
CA VAL A 142 -8.90 6.87 -21.17
C VAL A 142 -7.87 7.48 -20.24
N GLY A 143 -8.25 7.71 -18.97
CA GLY A 143 -7.32 8.28 -18.03
C GLY A 143 -7.76 8.29 -16.58
N VAL A 144 -6.79 8.58 -15.69
CA VAL A 144 -7.00 8.79 -14.27
C VAL A 144 -6.31 10.07 -13.80
N GLN A 145 -7.00 10.84 -12.96
CA GLN A 145 -6.45 12.01 -12.29
C GLN A 145 -6.53 11.84 -10.78
N GLY A 146 -5.40 12.08 -10.08
CA GLY A 146 -5.30 12.01 -8.63
C GLY A 146 -4.76 13.28 -8.01
N LEU A 147 -5.26 13.59 -6.80
CA LEU A 147 -4.71 14.63 -5.94
C LEU A 147 -4.66 14.09 -4.51
N TRP A 148 -3.46 13.67 -4.07
CA TRP A 148 -3.20 13.31 -2.69
C TRP A 148 -2.48 14.48 -2.01
N SER A 149 -3.15 15.16 -1.09
CA SER A 149 -2.56 16.29 -0.37
C SER A 149 -3.00 16.26 1.08
N LEU A 150 -2.08 15.85 1.96
CA LEU A 150 -2.31 15.65 3.39
C LEU A 150 -1.24 16.36 4.20
N ARG A 151 -1.54 17.58 4.66
CA ARG A 151 -0.58 18.42 5.38
C ARG A 151 -0.16 17.78 6.70
N LYS A 152 1.10 17.37 6.80
CA LYS A 152 1.72 16.92 8.05
C LYS A 152 2.01 18.13 8.95
N HIS A 153 1.73 17.99 10.25
CA HIS A 153 2.04 19.02 11.25
C HIS A 153 3.56 19.21 11.42
N ALA A 154 3.99 20.38 11.88
CA ALA A 154 5.42 20.73 11.96
C ALA A 154 6.22 19.75 12.83
N SER A 155 5.68 19.33 13.97
CA SER A 155 6.33 18.39 14.89
C SER A 155 6.47 16.96 14.32
N TYR A 156 5.81 16.63 13.20
CA TYR A 156 6.09 15.38 12.49
C TYR A 156 7.56 15.27 12.09
N TYR A 157 8.18 16.40 11.75
CA TYR A 157 9.57 16.47 11.28
C TYR A 157 10.60 16.70 12.42
N ASP A 158 10.20 16.64 13.70
CA ASP A 158 11.13 16.76 14.84
C ASP A 158 12.07 15.55 14.91
N ALA A 159 11.61 14.37 14.50
CA ALA A 159 12.45 13.19 14.41
C ALA A 159 13.46 13.32 13.24
N PRO A 160 14.79 13.23 13.48
CA PRO A 160 15.80 13.47 12.46
C PRO A 160 15.65 12.61 11.20
N TRP A 161 15.27 11.35 11.35
CA TRP A 161 15.09 10.43 10.23
C TRP A 161 13.98 10.87 9.26
N ARG A 162 12.97 11.62 9.73
CA ARG A 162 11.88 12.14 8.90
C ARG A 162 12.27 13.34 8.04
N ARG A 163 13.50 13.84 8.21
CA ARG A 163 14.12 14.88 7.38
C ARG A 163 15.29 14.37 6.56
N ALA A 164 15.64 13.11 6.74
CA ALA A 164 16.72 12.48 5.99
C ALA A 164 16.30 12.20 4.53
N PRO A 165 17.24 12.15 3.58
CA PRO A 165 16.94 11.74 2.21
C PRO A 165 16.10 10.46 2.16
N GLY A 166 15.10 10.43 1.28
CA GLY A 166 14.16 9.30 1.17
C GLY A 166 12.98 9.33 2.15
N ALA A 167 12.88 10.31 3.05
CA ALA A 167 11.75 10.43 3.99
C ALA A 167 10.61 11.33 3.49
N GLY A 168 10.68 11.84 2.26
CA GLY A 168 9.64 12.64 1.63
C GLY A 168 8.37 11.81 1.28
N PRO A 169 7.28 12.50 0.92
CA PRO A 169 6.00 11.85 0.62
C PRO A 169 6.09 10.86 -0.54
N LEU A 170 7.01 11.05 -1.48
CA LEU A 170 7.20 10.12 -2.59
C LEU A 170 7.54 8.71 -2.07
N MET A 171 8.59 8.58 -1.26
CA MET A 171 9.02 7.27 -0.76
C MET A 171 8.13 6.73 0.37
N THR A 172 7.50 7.62 1.16
CA THR A 172 6.71 7.19 2.31
C THR A 172 5.26 6.85 1.98
N ASN A 173 4.67 7.50 0.96
CA ASN A 173 3.24 7.41 0.67
C ASN A 173 2.92 6.90 -0.75
N LEU A 174 3.75 7.23 -1.79
CA LEU A 174 3.41 6.93 -3.19
C LEU A 174 3.22 5.43 -3.44
N SER A 175 3.94 4.55 -2.75
CA SER A 175 3.79 3.10 -2.95
C SER A 175 2.36 2.60 -2.72
N HIS A 176 1.60 3.23 -1.81
CA HIS A 176 0.18 2.92 -1.61
C HIS A 176 -0.69 3.34 -2.80
N GLU A 177 -0.40 4.51 -3.37
CA GLU A 177 -1.15 5.02 -4.52
C GLU A 177 -0.83 4.21 -5.78
N VAL A 178 0.44 3.84 -5.98
CA VAL A 178 0.86 2.98 -7.11
C VAL A 178 0.21 1.61 -7.01
N ASP A 179 0.25 0.98 -5.84
CA ASP A 179 -0.39 -0.32 -5.62
C ASP A 179 -1.90 -0.25 -5.88
N LEU A 180 -2.56 0.80 -5.39
CA LEU A 180 -3.98 1.03 -5.62
C LEU A 180 -4.29 1.21 -7.11
N LEU A 181 -3.49 2.00 -7.84
CA LEU A 181 -3.65 2.18 -9.28
C LEU A 181 -3.39 0.88 -10.05
N HIS A 182 -2.39 0.10 -9.65
CA HIS A 182 -2.15 -1.22 -10.25
C HIS A 182 -3.35 -2.16 -10.03
N PHE A 183 -3.94 -2.17 -8.86
CA PHE A 183 -5.11 -2.99 -8.53
C PHE A 183 -6.37 -2.57 -9.28
N LEU A 184 -6.58 -1.28 -9.46
CA LEU A 184 -7.78 -0.71 -10.09
C LEU A 184 -7.68 -0.63 -11.62
N VAL A 185 -6.51 -0.26 -12.13
CA VAL A 185 -6.31 0.10 -13.55
C VAL A 185 -5.43 -0.90 -14.29
N GLY A 186 -4.42 -1.44 -13.62
CA GLY A 186 -3.40 -2.28 -14.21
C GLY A 186 -2.01 -1.66 -14.17
N GLU A 187 -1.04 -2.28 -14.85
CA GLU A 187 0.37 -1.95 -14.73
C GLU A 187 0.69 -0.54 -15.26
N ILE A 188 1.45 0.23 -14.48
CA ILE A 188 2.11 1.46 -14.91
C ILE A 188 3.44 1.08 -15.56
N THR A 189 3.66 1.50 -16.80
CA THR A 189 4.84 1.14 -17.60
C THR A 189 5.85 2.27 -17.75
N GLU A 190 5.46 3.52 -17.45
CA GLU A 190 6.32 4.69 -17.54
C GLU A 190 5.83 5.78 -16.57
N THR A 191 6.76 6.49 -15.94
CA THR A 191 6.46 7.68 -15.12
C THR A 191 7.39 8.84 -15.45
N THR A 192 6.83 10.05 -15.37
CA THR A 192 7.58 11.33 -15.39
C THR A 192 7.24 12.11 -14.15
N THR A 193 8.24 12.59 -13.41
CA THR A 193 8.05 13.21 -12.09
C THR A 193 8.77 14.54 -12.01
N LEU A 194 8.08 15.54 -11.44
CA LEU A 194 8.65 16.81 -11.00
C LEU A 194 8.61 16.84 -9.46
N LEU A 195 9.69 17.30 -8.83
CA LEU A 195 9.81 17.39 -7.38
C LEU A 195 9.96 18.84 -6.93
N SER A 196 9.42 19.16 -5.76
CA SER A 196 9.61 20.45 -5.09
C SER A 196 9.78 20.25 -3.59
N SER A 197 10.64 21.07 -2.98
CA SER A 197 10.80 21.23 -1.52
C SER A 197 10.51 22.67 -1.08
N ALA A 198 9.87 23.46 -1.95
CA ALA A 198 9.74 24.91 -1.78
C ALA A 198 8.86 25.32 -0.58
N SER A 199 7.92 24.49 -0.16
CA SER A 199 7.01 24.82 0.93
C SER A 199 7.63 24.63 2.31
N ARG A 200 8.51 23.64 2.49
CA ARG A 200 9.15 23.31 3.77
C ARG A 200 10.62 23.66 3.82
N ASN A 201 11.25 23.85 2.67
CA ASN A 201 12.67 24.11 2.52
C ASN A 201 13.56 23.06 3.23
N LEU A 202 13.16 21.77 3.14
CA LEU A 202 13.92 20.64 3.62
C LEU A 202 14.75 20.02 2.48
N VAL A 203 15.67 19.12 2.80
CA VAL A 203 16.46 18.37 1.81
C VAL A 203 15.64 17.30 1.07
N ILE A 204 14.45 16.98 1.58
CA ILE A 204 13.48 16.09 0.98
C ILE A 204 12.40 16.89 0.23
N GLU A 205 11.79 16.28 -0.75
CA GLU A 205 10.61 16.83 -1.40
C GLU A 205 9.42 16.92 -0.42
N ASP A 206 8.58 17.94 -0.58
CA ASP A 206 7.30 18.11 0.08
C ASP A 206 6.13 18.00 -0.90
N THR A 207 6.45 18.03 -2.20
CA THR A 207 5.47 17.98 -3.28
C THR A 207 6.07 17.27 -4.48
N ALA A 208 5.30 16.38 -5.10
CA ALA A 208 5.62 15.71 -6.35
C ALA A 208 4.45 15.81 -7.33
N SER A 209 4.73 16.09 -8.60
CA SER A 209 3.75 16.01 -9.69
C SER A 209 4.20 14.94 -10.67
N MET A 210 3.30 13.99 -10.96
CA MET A 210 3.61 12.80 -11.74
C MET A 210 2.66 12.62 -12.91
N ALA A 211 3.19 12.14 -14.02
CA ALA A 211 2.43 11.59 -15.14
C ALA A 211 2.75 10.09 -15.27
N PHE A 212 1.75 9.29 -15.57
CA PHE A 212 1.86 7.84 -15.74
C PHE A 212 1.35 7.40 -17.10
N ARG A 213 1.93 6.32 -17.62
CA ARG A 213 1.40 5.55 -18.74
C ARG A 213 1.08 4.14 -18.27
N PHE A 214 -0.14 3.70 -18.52
CA PHE A 214 -0.57 2.32 -18.23
C PHE A 214 -0.36 1.40 -19.43
N ALA A 215 -0.22 0.10 -19.17
CA ALA A 215 0.06 -0.90 -20.21
C ALA A 215 -1.01 -0.94 -21.32
N GLN A 216 -2.30 -0.71 -20.97
CA GLN A 216 -3.40 -0.64 -21.94
C GLN A 216 -3.51 0.70 -22.69
N GLY A 217 -2.59 1.65 -22.43
CA GLY A 217 -2.52 2.92 -23.15
C GLY A 217 -3.19 4.12 -22.45
N ALA A 218 -3.96 3.89 -21.37
CA ALA A 218 -4.51 4.98 -20.57
C ALA A 218 -3.39 5.85 -19.96
N LEU A 219 -3.69 7.14 -19.72
CA LEU A 219 -2.76 8.07 -19.09
C LEU A 219 -3.22 8.42 -17.69
N GLY A 220 -2.26 8.64 -16.79
CA GLY A 220 -2.53 9.09 -15.43
C GLY A 220 -1.79 10.37 -15.09
N SER A 221 -2.35 11.14 -14.16
CA SER A 221 -1.65 12.25 -13.52
C SER A 221 -1.95 12.27 -12.03
N MET A 222 -0.95 12.60 -11.20
CA MET A 222 -1.12 12.74 -9.76
C MET A 222 -0.27 13.88 -9.22
N LEU A 223 -0.89 14.73 -8.41
CA LEU A 223 -0.17 15.63 -7.51
C LEU A 223 -0.18 15.02 -6.11
N MET A 224 1.00 14.91 -5.51
CA MET A 224 1.19 14.44 -4.14
C MET A 224 1.89 15.51 -3.31
N SER A 225 1.33 15.87 -2.14
CA SER A 225 1.97 16.83 -1.24
C SER A 225 1.67 16.53 0.23
N ASP A 226 2.69 16.63 1.08
CA ASP A 226 2.50 16.61 2.55
C ASP A 226 2.59 18.02 3.18
N ALA A 227 2.68 19.04 2.35
CA ALA A 227 2.71 20.46 2.73
C ALA A 227 1.42 21.21 2.39
N GLY A 228 0.67 20.76 1.38
CA GLY A 228 -0.58 21.35 0.96
C GLY A 228 -1.74 21.02 1.92
N ALA A 229 -2.53 22.03 2.28
CA ALA A 229 -3.77 21.83 3.05
C ALA A 229 -4.91 21.53 2.08
N SER A 230 -5.50 20.34 2.19
CA SER A 230 -6.64 19.94 1.36
C SER A 230 -7.47 18.84 2.04
N PRO A 231 -8.71 18.59 1.60
CA PRO A 231 -9.50 17.46 2.05
C PRO A 231 -9.26 16.18 1.21
N TRP A 232 -8.34 16.22 0.22
CA TRP A 232 -8.19 15.20 -0.81
C TRP A 232 -7.00 14.28 -0.53
N SER A 233 -7.27 13.15 0.08
CA SER A 233 -6.35 12.02 0.24
C SER A 233 -7.16 10.75 0.43
N PHE A 234 -6.54 9.59 0.26
CA PHE A 234 -7.19 8.31 0.57
C PHE A 234 -7.68 8.30 2.02
N GLU A 235 -6.81 8.68 2.95
CA GLU A 235 -7.07 8.63 4.38
C GLU A 235 -8.24 9.53 4.80
N SER A 236 -8.31 10.74 4.24
CA SER A 236 -9.41 11.68 4.53
C SER A 236 -10.71 11.26 3.85
N GLY A 237 -10.65 10.81 2.60
CA GLY A 237 -11.83 10.40 1.84
C GLY A 237 -12.46 9.11 2.35
N SER A 238 -11.64 8.15 2.81
CA SER A 238 -12.07 6.83 3.25
C SER A 238 -12.36 6.71 4.75
N TYR A 239 -11.96 7.70 5.55
CA TYR A 239 -11.98 7.61 7.03
C TYR A 239 -11.14 6.44 7.58
N GLU A 240 -10.14 5.98 6.83
CA GLU A 240 -9.32 4.81 7.19
C GLU A 240 -8.57 4.99 8.50
N ASN A 241 -8.02 6.18 8.72
CA ASN A 241 -7.20 6.47 9.88
C ASN A 241 -7.91 7.44 10.84
N PRO A 242 -8.31 6.99 12.05
CA PRO A 242 -9.01 7.84 13.00
C PRO A 242 -8.19 9.03 13.53
N ALA A 243 -6.86 9.02 13.34
CA ALA A 243 -5.99 10.15 13.69
C ALA A 243 -6.00 11.26 12.63
N ILE A 244 -6.62 11.02 11.45
CA ILE A 244 -6.72 11.97 10.35
C ILE A 244 -8.17 12.40 10.20
N ALA A 245 -8.41 13.71 10.09
CA ALA A 245 -9.75 14.23 9.91
C ALA A 245 -10.35 13.71 8.58
N GLY A 246 -11.50 13.06 8.67
CA GLY A 246 -12.22 12.58 7.51
C GLY A 246 -12.94 13.71 6.77
N SER A 247 -12.95 13.66 5.44
CA SER A 247 -13.66 14.61 4.57
C SER A 247 -14.78 13.96 3.76
N GLY A 248 -14.62 12.68 3.42
CA GLY A 248 -15.50 11.98 2.48
C GLY A 248 -15.36 12.45 1.03
N GLU A 249 -14.34 13.26 0.73
CA GLU A 249 -14.10 13.80 -0.61
C GLU A 249 -13.33 12.82 -1.49
N ASP A 250 -13.66 12.84 -2.79
CA ASP A 250 -12.97 12.06 -3.80
C ASP A 250 -11.63 12.67 -4.16
N TYR A 251 -10.60 11.83 -4.22
CA TYR A 251 -9.25 12.26 -4.57
C TYR A 251 -8.73 11.64 -5.87
N LEU A 252 -9.39 10.58 -6.40
CA LEU A 252 -9.15 10.04 -7.73
C LEU A 252 -10.38 10.17 -8.60
N ARG A 253 -10.16 10.38 -9.92
CA ARG A 253 -11.19 10.40 -10.95
C ARG A 253 -10.74 9.58 -12.14
N PHE A 254 -11.59 8.65 -12.55
CA PHE A 254 -11.38 7.77 -13.70
C PHE A 254 -12.33 8.16 -14.82
N THR A 255 -11.82 8.21 -16.05
CA THR A 255 -12.61 8.49 -17.25
C THR A 255 -12.40 7.38 -18.26
N GLY A 256 -13.50 6.80 -18.72
CA GLY A 256 -13.51 5.81 -19.78
C GLY A 256 -14.37 6.25 -20.96
N THR A 257 -14.45 5.43 -21.99
CA THR A 257 -15.24 5.72 -23.19
C THR A 257 -16.75 5.67 -22.96
N GLU A 258 -17.20 4.98 -21.91
CA GLU A 258 -18.63 4.77 -21.60
C GLU A 258 -19.07 5.46 -20.30
N GLY A 259 -18.16 6.12 -19.59
CA GLY A 259 -18.50 6.80 -18.35
C GLY A 259 -17.29 7.27 -17.53
N ALA A 260 -17.59 7.69 -16.30
CA ALA A 260 -16.58 8.14 -15.34
C ALA A 260 -16.91 7.65 -13.92
N LEU A 261 -15.88 7.56 -13.07
CA LEU A 261 -15.97 7.16 -11.67
C LEU A 261 -15.13 8.10 -10.80
N ALA A 262 -15.70 8.53 -9.67
CA ALA A 262 -14.97 9.21 -8.61
C ALA A 262 -14.68 8.23 -7.45
N PHE A 263 -13.55 8.38 -6.77
CA PHE A 263 -13.10 7.47 -5.72
C PHE A 263 -12.58 8.24 -4.50
N PRO A 264 -12.99 7.88 -3.28
CA PRO A 264 -13.59 6.62 -2.88
C PRO A 264 -15.14 6.58 -2.83
N SER A 265 -15.85 7.65 -3.19
CA SER A 265 -17.33 7.67 -3.12
C SER A 265 -18.00 6.68 -4.06
N LEU A 266 -17.32 6.25 -5.12
CA LEU A 266 -17.87 5.48 -6.24
C LEU A 266 -19.05 6.16 -6.94
N THR A 267 -19.13 7.48 -6.85
CA THR A 267 -20.05 8.24 -7.70
C THR A 267 -19.68 7.99 -9.16
N ARG A 268 -20.65 7.53 -9.95
CA ARG A 268 -20.47 7.16 -11.36
C ARG A 268 -21.29 8.08 -12.27
N TRP A 269 -20.76 8.33 -13.45
CA TRP A 269 -21.47 9.02 -14.53
C TRP A 269 -21.51 8.11 -15.75
N SER A 270 -22.69 7.98 -16.36
CA SER A 270 -22.91 7.14 -17.54
C SER A 270 -23.88 7.82 -18.52
N ARG A 271 -24.16 7.17 -19.64
CA ARG A 271 -25.14 7.64 -20.64
C ARG A 271 -26.53 7.81 -20.05
N SER A 272 -27.25 8.80 -20.58
CA SER A 272 -28.62 9.07 -20.17
C SER A 272 -29.68 8.24 -20.92
N ASP A 273 -29.39 7.79 -22.16
CA ASP A 273 -30.40 7.26 -23.08
C ASP A 273 -29.97 6.05 -23.94
N GLY A 274 -28.81 5.47 -23.65
CA GLY A 274 -28.26 4.38 -24.45
C GLY A 274 -27.73 4.79 -25.83
N GLY A 275 -27.76 6.08 -26.16
CA GLY A 275 -27.19 6.62 -27.39
C GLY A 275 -25.67 6.84 -27.34
N GLU A 276 -25.11 7.47 -28.34
CA GLU A 276 -23.69 7.84 -28.37
C GLU A 276 -23.35 8.85 -27.28
N ILE A 277 -22.24 8.62 -26.57
CA ILE A 277 -21.68 9.59 -25.61
C ILE A 277 -21.02 10.71 -26.40
N GLU A 278 -21.50 11.92 -26.22
CA GLU A 278 -20.96 13.10 -26.85
C GLU A 278 -21.14 14.33 -25.95
N TRP A 279 -20.33 15.33 -26.17
CA TRP A 279 -20.17 16.51 -25.29
C TRP A 279 -21.43 17.40 -25.15
N SER A 280 -22.39 17.30 -26.05
CA SER A 280 -23.65 18.08 -25.99
C SER A 280 -24.75 17.38 -25.20
N LYS A 281 -24.56 16.11 -24.82
CA LYS A 281 -25.52 15.32 -24.05
C LYS A 281 -25.11 15.18 -22.60
N PRO A 282 -26.03 15.32 -21.63
CA PRO A 282 -25.71 15.18 -20.22
C PRO A 282 -25.38 13.72 -19.89
N LEU A 283 -24.45 13.53 -18.96
CA LEU A 283 -24.26 12.25 -18.29
C LEU A 283 -25.17 12.16 -17.06
N LEU A 284 -25.71 10.99 -16.80
CA LEU A 284 -26.45 10.68 -15.58
C LEU A 284 -25.47 10.37 -14.45
N ARG A 285 -25.71 11.00 -13.31
CA ARG A 285 -25.02 10.71 -12.07
C ARG A 285 -25.71 9.57 -11.34
N HIS A 286 -24.89 8.62 -10.85
CA HIS A 286 -25.31 7.51 -10.00
C HIS A 286 -24.46 7.53 -8.73
N ASP A 287 -25.13 7.64 -7.59
CA ASP A 287 -24.46 7.56 -6.28
C ASP A 287 -24.34 6.09 -5.88
N ALA A 288 -23.20 5.69 -5.33
CA ALA A 288 -23.00 4.34 -4.84
C ALA A 288 -23.75 4.11 -3.51
N PRO A 289 -24.07 2.85 -3.16
CA PRO A 289 -24.53 2.51 -1.82
C PRO A 289 -23.45 2.79 -0.79
N GLU A 290 -23.85 3.05 0.45
CA GLU A 290 -22.91 3.15 1.56
C GLU A 290 -22.20 1.81 1.79
N PHE A 291 -20.89 1.87 2.01
CA PHE A 291 -20.09 0.71 2.36
C PHE A 291 -19.91 0.60 3.87
N ALA A 292 -19.84 -0.64 4.35
CA ALA A 292 -19.55 -0.90 5.74
C ALA A 292 -18.16 -0.33 6.10
N LYS A 293 -18.09 0.39 7.21
CA LYS A 293 -16.80 0.82 7.78
C LYS A 293 -16.11 -0.40 8.36
N ILE A 294 -14.96 -0.74 7.81
CA ILE A 294 -14.13 -1.85 8.26
C ILE A 294 -12.72 -1.36 8.59
N ASP A 295 -11.99 -2.18 9.30
CA ASP A 295 -10.54 -2.04 9.46
C ASP A 295 -9.84 -2.81 8.33
N PRO A 296 -9.21 -2.14 7.35
CA PRO A 296 -8.62 -2.82 6.20
C PRO A 296 -7.40 -3.68 6.56
N ILE A 297 -6.68 -3.35 7.65
CA ILE A 297 -5.59 -4.18 8.17
C ILE A 297 -6.14 -5.47 8.74
N LYS A 298 -7.29 -5.42 9.42
CA LYS A 298 -7.97 -6.62 9.89
C LYS A 298 -8.47 -7.49 8.73
N GLU A 299 -9.05 -6.87 7.71
CA GLU A 299 -9.50 -7.59 6.52
C GLU A 299 -8.32 -8.23 5.78
N GLN A 300 -7.20 -7.50 5.63
CA GLN A 300 -5.96 -8.05 5.07
C GLN A 300 -5.46 -9.25 5.88
N LEU A 301 -5.50 -9.18 7.21
CA LEU A 301 -5.09 -10.28 8.08
C LEU A 301 -5.99 -11.52 7.92
N ILE A 302 -7.31 -11.33 7.79
CA ILE A 302 -8.27 -12.43 7.54
C ILE A 302 -7.96 -13.12 6.20
N ARG A 303 -7.73 -12.35 5.14
CA ARG A 303 -7.36 -12.86 3.81
C ARG A 303 -6.01 -13.57 3.82
N PHE A 304 -5.02 -13.00 4.50
CA PHE A 304 -3.71 -13.63 4.68
C PHE A 304 -3.83 -14.97 5.42
N ALA A 305 -4.58 -15.03 6.50
CA ALA A 305 -4.82 -16.27 7.24
C ALA A 305 -5.55 -17.32 6.39
N HIS A 306 -6.51 -16.90 5.53
CA HIS A 306 -7.17 -17.79 4.59
C HIS A 306 -6.16 -18.46 3.65
N VAL A 307 -5.24 -17.68 3.05
CA VAL A 307 -4.23 -18.22 2.15
C VAL A 307 -3.19 -19.07 2.90
N ALA A 308 -2.77 -18.67 4.11
CA ALA A 308 -1.86 -19.46 4.95
C ALA A 308 -2.45 -20.82 5.34
N ASN A 309 -3.77 -20.96 5.29
CA ASN A 309 -4.51 -22.23 5.46
C ASN A 309 -4.78 -22.98 4.14
N GLY A 310 -4.15 -22.57 3.01
CA GLY A 310 -4.26 -23.23 1.71
C GLY A 310 -5.40 -22.72 0.83
N GLY A 311 -6.07 -21.63 1.21
CA GLY A 311 -7.03 -20.93 0.36
C GLY A 311 -6.38 -20.12 -0.75
N GLN A 312 -7.20 -19.48 -1.59
CA GLN A 312 -6.78 -18.55 -2.64
C GLN A 312 -7.43 -17.19 -2.42
N ASP A 313 -6.73 -16.12 -2.74
CA ASP A 313 -7.24 -14.75 -2.67
C ASP A 313 -6.62 -13.92 -3.80
N ASP A 314 -7.45 -13.13 -4.50
CA ASP A 314 -7.06 -12.27 -5.63
C ASP A 314 -7.07 -10.77 -5.28
N VAL A 315 -7.33 -10.45 -4.02
CA VAL A 315 -7.38 -9.07 -3.52
C VAL A 315 -6.11 -8.68 -2.78
N ILE A 316 -5.62 -9.54 -1.88
CA ILE A 316 -4.42 -9.25 -1.09
C ILE A 316 -3.21 -9.07 -2.02
N CYS A 317 -2.39 -8.05 -1.73
CA CYS A 317 -1.23 -7.72 -2.56
C CYS A 317 -0.18 -8.82 -2.49
N SER A 318 0.03 -9.55 -3.58
CA SER A 318 1.09 -10.57 -3.66
C SER A 318 2.49 -9.93 -3.53
N GLY A 319 3.50 -10.73 -3.18
CA GLY A 319 4.89 -10.27 -3.18
C GLY A 319 5.30 -9.70 -4.55
N GLY A 320 4.86 -10.32 -5.65
CA GLY A 320 5.12 -9.83 -7.01
C GLY A 320 4.46 -8.48 -7.29
N ASP A 321 3.21 -8.27 -6.85
CA ASP A 321 2.55 -6.95 -6.97
C ASP A 321 3.28 -5.89 -6.13
N GLY A 322 3.73 -6.26 -4.92
CA GLY A 322 4.52 -5.36 -4.07
C GLY A 322 5.83 -4.94 -4.72
N VAL A 323 6.50 -5.84 -5.47
CA VAL A 323 7.69 -5.51 -6.27
C VAL A 323 7.36 -4.50 -7.36
N LYS A 324 6.26 -4.71 -8.10
CA LYS A 324 5.81 -3.76 -9.15
C LYS A 324 5.50 -2.39 -8.56
N ALA A 325 4.86 -2.33 -7.39
CA ALA A 325 4.59 -1.06 -6.70
C ALA A 325 5.88 -0.37 -6.25
N LEU A 326 6.85 -1.12 -5.74
CA LEU A 326 8.18 -0.61 -5.38
C LEU A 326 8.90 -0.06 -6.62
N GLU A 327 8.90 -0.80 -7.74
CA GLU A 327 9.59 -0.41 -8.96
C GLU A 327 9.10 0.95 -9.48
N ILE A 328 7.79 1.17 -9.59
CA ILE A 328 7.25 2.44 -10.07
C ILE A 328 7.47 3.57 -9.05
N THR A 329 7.46 3.27 -7.75
CA THR A 329 7.83 4.25 -6.72
C THR A 329 9.27 4.72 -6.88
N LEU A 330 10.20 3.79 -7.09
CA LEU A 330 11.60 4.07 -7.36
C LEU A 330 11.81 4.74 -8.72
N ALA A 331 11.05 4.35 -9.75
CA ALA A 331 11.06 5.00 -11.06
C ALA A 331 10.64 6.48 -10.96
N ALA A 332 9.63 6.78 -10.14
CA ALA A 332 9.20 8.15 -9.89
C ALA A 332 10.30 8.97 -9.19
N ALA A 333 10.99 8.39 -8.20
CA ALA A 333 12.14 9.03 -7.54
C ALA A 333 13.29 9.28 -8.54
N LEU A 334 13.63 8.28 -9.35
CA LEU A 334 14.68 8.39 -10.37
C LEU A 334 14.34 9.44 -11.43
N SER A 335 13.08 9.46 -11.91
CA SER A 335 12.59 10.45 -12.87
C SER A 335 12.67 11.88 -12.30
N GLY A 336 12.27 12.06 -11.04
CA GLY A 336 12.32 13.36 -10.38
C GLY A 336 13.76 13.90 -10.20
N ARG A 337 14.74 13.00 -10.06
CA ARG A 337 16.17 13.37 -9.96
C ARG A 337 16.79 13.70 -11.32
N ASN A 338 16.46 12.90 -12.33
CA ASN A 338 17.11 12.95 -13.63
C ASN A 338 16.39 13.91 -14.62
N GLY A 339 15.14 14.29 -14.32
CA GLY A 339 14.32 15.13 -15.19
C GLY A 339 13.85 14.45 -16.48
N HIS A 340 13.89 13.12 -16.55
CA HIS A 340 13.49 12.33 -17.72
C HIS A 340 12.45 11.27 -17.35
N PRO A 341 11.60 10.84 -18.32
CA PRO A 341 10.74 9.68 -18.14
C PRO A 341 11.57 8.43 -17.76
N VAL A 342 11.04 7.61 -16.86
CA VAL A 342 11.62 6.31 -16.49
C VAL A 342 10.58 5.23 -16.76
N ARG A 343 10.97 4.17 -17.44
CA ARG A 343 10.12 3.02 -17.76
C ARG A 343 10.32 1.89 -16.77
N GLN A 344 9.34 1.03 -16.72
CA GLN A 344 9.48 -0.26 -16.06
C GLN A 344 10.70 -1.00 -16.65
N GLY A 345 11.56 -1.56 -15.80
CA GLY A 345 12.82 -2.20 -16.18
C GLY A 345 14.03 -1.26 -16.25
N ASP A 346 13.86 0.07 -16.22
CA ASP A 346 14.98 1.02 -16.29
C ASP A 346 15.57 1.37 -14.91
N VAL A 347 14.90 0.97 -13.82
CA VAL A 347 15.37 1.25 -12.45
C VAL A 347 16.51 0.31 -12.08
N PRO A 348 17.71 0.82 -11.68
CA PRO A 348 18.78 -0.04 -11.23
C PRO A 348 18.36 -0.88 -10.02
N GLY A 349 18.68 -2.18 -10.04
CA GLY A 349 18.23 -3.14 -9.04
C GLY A 349 18.63 -2.79 -7.60
N ASN A 350 19.76 -2.09 -7.42
CA ASN A 350 20.28 -1.61 -6.14
C ASN A 350 19.91 -0.16 -5.79
N PHE A 351 19.07 0.52 -6.60
CA PHE A 351 18.62 1.88 -6.32
C PHE A 351 17.65 1.91 -5.14
N THR A 352 17.83 2.84 -4.22
CA THR A 352 17.07 2.96 -2.96
C THR A 352 16.12 4.16 -2.93
N GLY A 353 16.01 4.90 -4.04
CA GLY A 353 15.18 6.12 -4.08
C GLY A 353 15.89 7.38 -3.56
N ILE A 354 17.17 7.27 -3.21
CA ILE A 354 17.99 8.36 -2.65
C ILE A 354 19.10 8.74 -3.61
#